data_b821a9af6b16be08e51ab196bf3808b0
#
_entry.id   b821a9af6b16be08e51ab196bf3808b0
#
_cell.length_a   1.000
_cell.length_b   1.000
_cell.length_c   1.000
_cell.angle_alpha   90.00
_cell.angle_beta   90.00
_cell.angle_gamma   90.00
#
_symmetry.space_group_name_H-M   'P 1'
#
loop_
_entity.id
_entity.type
_entity.pdbx_description
1 polymer ?
#
loop_
_entity_poly.entity_id
_entity_poly.type
_entity_poly.pdbx_seq_one_letter_code
_entity_poly.pdbx_strand_id
1 'polypeptide(L)'
;MPEAVIVSTARSPIGRAFKGSLKDLRPDDLTATIIQAALAKVPELDPRDIDDLMLGCGLPGGEQGNNLGRIVAVQMGMDHLPGCTITRYCSSSLQTSRMALHAIKAGEGDVFISAGVEMVSRFTKGNSDSLPDTHNPFFAEAEARTAEVAQQEGTTWHDPRKDGLVPDAYIAMGQTAENLARWKGVTRQDMDEFGVRSQNLAEEAIKNGFWEREITPVTLPDGTVVSKDDGPRAGVTLEGVQGLKPVFRPDGLVTAGNCCPLNDGAAAVVIMSDTKARELGLTPLARIVSTGVSGLSPEIMGLGPVEASQQALRRAGLSIDDIDLVEINEAFAAQVIPSYRDLGIPLEKLNVNGGAIAVGHPFGMTGARITGTLINSLQFHDKQFGLETMCVGGGQGMAMVIERLS
;
A
#
# COMPACT_ATOMS: atom_id res chain seq x y z
N MET A 1 4.99 3.65 28.78
CA MET A 1 4.06 4.22 27.78
C MET A 1 3.28 3.04 27.23
N PRO A 2 2.00 3.20 26.93
CA PRO A 2 1.20 2.12 26.36
C PRO A 2 1.78 1.70 25.01
N GLU A 3 1.62 0.42 24.68
CA GLU A 3 1.98 -0.12 23.37
C GLU A 3 0.75 -0.07 22.44
N ALA A 4 0.97 0.22 21.16
CA ALA A 4 -0.09 0.13 20.17
C ALA A 4 -0.16 -1.28 19.61
N VAL A 5 -1.29 -1.93 19.79
CA VAL A 5 -1.54 -3.30 19.35
C VAL A 5 -2.66 -3.36 18.31
N ILE A 6 -2.51 -4.26 17.36
CA ILE A 6 -3.49 -4.54 16.32
C ILE A 6 -4.34 -5.72 16.80
N VAL A 7 -5.64 -5.52 16.90
CA VAL A 7 -6.58 -6.55 17.39
C VAL A 7 -7.44 -7.14 16.29
N SER A 8 -7.59 -6.44 15.16
CA SER A 8 -8.39 -6.91 14.04
C SER A 8 -7.91 -6.30 12.72
N THR A 9 -8.06 -7.06 11.65
CA THR A 9 -7.84 -6.61 10.25
C THR A 9 -8.96 -7.15 9.36
N ALA A 10 -9.31 -6.39 8.33
CA ALA A 10 -10.20 -6.84 7.26
C ALA A 10 -9.80 -6.16 5.94
N ARG A 11 -10.01 -6.85 4.82
CA ARG A 11 -9.89 -6.24 3.50
C ARG A 11 -10.94 -6.76 2.53
N SER A 12 -11.32 -5.94 1.57
CA SER A 12 -12.10 -6.39 0.42
C SER A 12 -11.27 -7.27 -0.51
N PRO A 13 -11.90 -8.00 -1.44
CA PRO A 13 -11.23 -8.34 -2.69
C PRO A 13 -10.64 -7.10 -3.34
N ILE A 14 -9.62 -7.27 -4.19
CA ILE A 14 -9.05 -6.20 -5.00
C ILE A 14 -9.57 -6.32 -6.43
N GLY A 15 -10.34 -5.32 -6.87
CA GLY A 15 -10.88 -5.23 -8.21
C GLY A 15 -9.88 -4.63 -9.21
N ARG A 16 -9.95 -5.03 -10.48
CA ARG A 16 -9.25 -4.32 -11.57
C ARG A 16 -10.03 -3.08 -11.96
N ALA A 17 -9.38 -1.93 -11.93
CA ALA A 17 -10.04 -0.67 -12.27
C ALA A 17 -10.70 -0.69 -13.66
N PHE A 18 -11.86 -0.06 -13.77
CA PHE A 18 -12.68 0.15 -14.98
C PHE A 18 -13.33 -1.10 -15.58
N LYS A 19 -12.88 -2.31 -15.25
CA LYS A 19 -13.37 -3.56 -15.83
C LYS A 19 -13.48 -4.73 -14.86
N GLY A 20 -13.08 -4.54 -13.60
CA GLY A 20 -13.10 -5.59 -12.59
C GLY A 20 -14.39 -5.64 -11.80
N SER A 21 -14.38 -6.54 -10.81
CA SER A 21 -15.54 -6.91 -10.01
C SER A 21 -16.11 -5.76 -9.16
N LEU A 22 -15.27 -4.81 -8.71
CA LEU A 22 -15.66 -3.74 -7.80
C LEU A 22 -15.93 -2.39 -8.48
N LYS A 23 -15.80 -2.29 -9.80
CA LYS A 23 -15.78 -1.03 -10.56
C LYS A 23 -17.00 -0.11 -10.36
N ASP A 24 -18.13 -0.66 -9.99
CA ASP A 24 -19.39 0.07 -9.84
C ASP A 24 -19.71 0.43 -8.39
N LEU A 25 -18.91 -0.07 -7.41
CA LEU A 25 -19.08 0.28 -6.01
C LEU A 25 -18.60 1.70 -5.70
N ARG A 26 -19.27 2.31 -4.74
CA ARG A 26 -18.83 3.60 -4.18
C ARG A 26 -17.74 3.38 -3.13
N PRO A 27 -16.78 4.31 -3.00
CA PRO A 27 -15.70 4.21 -2.02
C PRO A 27 -16.21 4.23 -0.57
N ASP A 28 -17.22 5.02 -0.26
CA ASP A 28 -17.86 5.11 1.06
C ASP A 28 -18.53 3.78 1.44
N ASP A 29 -19.34 3.19 0.55
CA ASP A 29 -20.04 1.93 0.80
C ASP A 29 -19.06 0.78 1.04
N LEU A 30 -18.02 0.67 0.21
CA LEU A 30 -17.00 -0.35 0.35
C LEU A 30 -16.23 -0.19 1.66
N THR A 31 -15.83 1.04 1.99
CA THR A 31 -15.08 1.35 3.21
C THR A 31 -15.90 1.02 4.46
N ALA A 32 -17.17 1.45 4.52
CA ALA A 32 -18.06 1.15 5.63
C ALA A 32 -18.22 -0.37 5.82
N THR A 33 -18.43 -1.12 4.73
CA THR A 33 -18.54 -2.59 4.78
C THR A 33 -17.28 -3.23 5.39
N ILE A 34 -16.10 -2.79 5.00
CA ILE A 34 -14.83 -3.39 5.47
C ILE A 34 -14.51 -2.99 6.91
N ILE A 35 -14.79 -1.75 7.31
CA ILE A 35 -14.64 -1.34 8.71
C ILE A 35 -15.59 -2.13 9.61
N GLN A 36 -16.86 -2.29 9.22
CA GLN A 36 -17.82 -3.10 9.97
C GLN A 36 -17.37 -4.56 10.10
N ALA A 37 -16.79 -5.13 9.04
CA ALA A 37 -16.23 -6.48 9.08
C ALA A 37 -15.01 -6.60 10.03
N ALA A 38 -14.17 -5.57 10.12
CA ALA A 38 -13.08 -5.53 11.09
C ALA A 38 -13.61 -5.43 12.52
N LEU A 39 -14.60 -4.58 12.77
CA LEU A 39 -15.23 -4.41 14.09
C LEU A 39 -15.99 -5.67 14.53
N ALA A 40 -16.63 -6.38 13.61
CA ALA A 40 -17.33 -7.63 13.90
C ALA A 40 -16.41 -8.75 14.45
N LYS A 41 -15.10 -8.64 14.24
CA LYS A 41 -14.11 -9.60 14.80
C LYS A 41 -13.72 -9.29 16.25
N VAL A 42 -14.13 -8.15 16.78
CA VAL A 42 -13.86 -7.69 18.15
C VAL A 42 -15.17 -7.20 18.80
N PRO A 43 -16.15 -8.10 19.00
CA PRO A 43 -17.47 -7.74 19.51
C PRO A 43 -17.47 -7.22 20.95
N GLU A 44 -16.38 -7.39 21.68
CA GLU A 44 -16.15 -6.85 23.03
C GLU A 44 -15.92 -5.33 23.02
N LEU A 45 -15.54 -4.76 21.87
CA LEU A 45 -15.32 -3.32 21.72
C LEU A 45 -16.66 -2.61 21.53
N ASP A 46 -17.04 -1.74 22.47
CA ASP A 46 -18.15 -0.79 22.24
C ASP A 46 -17.70 0.24 21.18
N PRO A 47 -18.43 0.41 20.08
CA PRO A 47 -18.08 1.43 19.08
C PRO A 47 -17.98 2.86 19.63
N ARG A 48 -18.61 3.14 20.78
CA ARG A 48 -18.51 4.45 21.47
C ARG A 48 -17.15 4.70 22.14
N ASP A 49 -16.35 3.65 22.33
CA ASP A 49 -15.00 3.74 22.88
C ASP A 49 -13.94 4.02 21.78
N ILE A 50 -14.33 4.16 20.53
CA ILE A 50 -13.41 4.47 19.42
C ILE A 50 -13.18 5.98 19.38
N ASP A 51 -11.92 6.38 19.49
CA ASP A 51 -11.51 7.78 19.57
C ASP A 51 -11.50 8.49 18.22
N ASP A 52 -11.04 7.83 17.13
CA ASP A 52 -11.02 8.42 15.78
C ASP A 52 -11.02 7.37 14.67
N LEU A 53 -11.62 7.74 13.53
CA LEU A 53 -11.51 7.04 12.25
C LEU A 53 -10.55 7.78 11.34
N MET A 54 -9.37 7.24 11.15
CA MET A 54 -8.35 7.76 10.26
C MET A 54 -8.37 6.99 8.95
N LEU A 55 -8.88 7.61 7.87
CA LEU A 55 -9.02 6.97 6.55
C LEU A 55 -7.94 7.44 5.59
N GLY A 56 -7.12 6.52 5.11
CA GLY A 56 -6.16 6.75 4.05
C GLY A 56 -6.82 6.73 2.66
N CYS A 57 -6.58 7.76 1.85
CA CYS A 57 -6.99 7.80 0.45
C CYS A 57 -5.85 8.44 -0.35
N GLY A 58 -5.38 7.77 -1.40
CA GLY A 58 -4.22 8.22 -2.16
C GLY A 58 -4.52 9.48 -2.98
N LEU A 59 -5.63 9.50 -3.68
CA LEU A 59 -6.09 10.59 -4.53
C LEU A 59 -7.51 11.03 -4.12
N PRO A 60 -7.67 11.72 -2.97
CA PRO A 60 -8.97 12.17 -2.50
C PRO A 60 -9.55 13.22 -3.46
N GLY A 61 -10.82 13.07 -3.80
CA GLY A 61 -11.55 13.95 -4.72
C GLY A 61 -12.79 13.26 -5.26
N GLY A 62 -13.71 14.01 -5.86
CA GLY A 62 -14.97 13.44 -6.33
C GLY A 62 -15.70 12.67 -5.22
N GLU A 63 -16.02 11.40 -5.47
CA GLU A 63 -16.66 10.54 -4.47
C GLU A 63 -15.73 10.18 -3.29
N GLN A 64 -14.40 10.30 -3.45
CA GLN A 64 -13.40 10.11 -2.41
C GLN A 64 -13.02 11.42 -1.68
N GLY A 65 -13.70 12.52 -1.99
CA GLY A 65 -13.52 13.83 -1.38
C GLY A 65 -14.35 14.03 -0.11
N ASN A 66 -14.54 15.32 0.24
CA ASN A 66 -15.41 15.77 1.35
C ASN A 66 -15.09 15.15 2.72
N ASN A 67 -13.82 14.89 3.02
CA ASN A 67 -13.43 14.19 4.24
C ASN A 67 -14.14 12.82 4.36
N LEU A 68 -13.83 11.91 3.43
CA LEU A 68 -14.46 10.60 3.30
C LEU A 68 -14.48 9.80 4.61
N GLY A 69 -13.44 9.94 5.46
CA GLY A 69 -13.42 9.28 6.78
C GLY A 69 -14.60 9.68 7.65
N ARG A 70 -14.97 10.96 7.65
CA ARG A 70 -16.15 11.42 8.39
C ARG A 70 -17.46 10.97 7.74
N ILE A 71 -17.53 10.98 6.40
CA ILE A 71 -18.71 10.47 5.66
C ILE A 71 -18.98 9.01 6.05
N VAL A 72 -17.95 8.18 6.06
CA VAL A 72 -18.04 6.75 6.41
C VAL A 72 -18.49 6.56 7.87
N ALA A 73 -17.96 7.33 8.83
CA ALA A 73 -18.40 7.26 10.23
C ALA A 73 -19.91 7.54 10.37
N VAL A 74 -20.41 8.60 9.71
CA VAL A 74 -21.84 8.93 9.71
C VAL A 74 -22.67 7.84 9.02
N GLN A 75 -22.19 7.32 7.89
CA GLN A 75 -22.88 6.25 7.16
C GLN A 75 -23.03 4.97 7.99
N MET A 76 -22.08 4.67 8.85
CA MET A 76 -22.14 3.55 9.80
C MET A 76 -23.04 3.82 11.01
N GLY A 77 -23.68 5.02 11.11
CA GLY A 77 -24.50 5.42 12.25
C GLY A 77 -23.69 5.83 13.48
N MET A 78 -22.42 6.15 13.31
CA MET A 78 -21.50 6.53 14.39
C MET A 78 -21.29 8.06 14.40
N ASP A 79 -22.36 8.83 14.62
CA ASP A 79 -22.30 10.31 14.59
C ASP A 79 -21.38 10.89 15.67
N HIS A 80 -21.11 10.15 16.73
CA HIS A 80 -20.20 10.50 17.80
C HIS A 80 -18.71 10.35 17.39
N LEU A 81 -18.42 9.47 16.39
CA LEU A 81 -17.06 9.16 15.98
C LEU A 81 -16.51 10.24 15.06
N PRO A 82 -15.45 10.99 15.45
CA PRO A 82 -14.76 11.87 14.53
C PRO A 82 -14.13 11.06 13.38
N GLY A 83 -13.77 11.74 12.30
CA GLY A 83 -13.13 11.08 11.18
C GLY A 83 -12.33 12.06 10.33
N CYS A 84 -11.18 11.62 9.83
CA CYS A 84 -10.36 12.39 8.92
C CYS A 84 -9.93 11.57 7.71
N THR A 85 -9.65 12.25 6.59
CA THR A 85 -9.07 11.64 5.40
C THR A 85 -7.64 12.12 5.25
N ILE A 86 -6.71 11.16 5.15
CA ILE A 86 -5.27 11.40 5.08
C ILE A 86 -4.76 10.95 3.72
N THR A 87 -3.97 11.79 3.07
CA THR A 87 -3.20 11.38 1.90
C THR A 87 -1.70 11.39 2.18
N ARG A 88 -1.06 10.28 1.87
CA ARG A 88 0.35 10.08 1.62
C ARG A 88 0.47 9.11 0.45
N TYR A 89 -0.30 9.37 -0.60
CA TYR A 89 -0.39 8.52 -1.80
C TYR A 89 -0.47 7.02 -1.44
N CYS A 90 0.44 6.20 -1.95
CA CYS A 90 0.45 4.74 -1.75
C CYS A 90 0.50 4.29 -0.28
N SER A 91 1.00 5.12 0.62
CA SER A 91 1.13 4.78 2.06
C SER A 91 0.08 5.44 2.95
N SER A 92 -1.01 5.94 2.39
CA SER A 92 -2.01 6.68 3.16
C SER A 92 -2.54 5.91 4.37
N SER A 93 -2.92 4.63 4.23
CA SER A 93 -3.37 3.83 5.37
C SER A 93 -2.25 3.29 6.27
N LEU A 94 -1.01 3.25 5.82
CA LEU A 94 0.12 3.04 6.72
C LEU A 94 0.41 4.30 7.56
N GLN A 95 0.21 5.49 6.96
CA GLN A 95 0.29 6.76 7.70
C GLN A 95 -0.81 6.85 8.77
N THR A 96 -2.02 6.35 8.53
CA THR A 96 -3.07 6.34 9.55
C THR A 96 -2.73 5.37 10.69
N SER A 97 -2.14 4.21 10.43
CA SER A 97 -1.62 3.30 11.47
C SER A 97 -0.51 3.96 12.30
N ARG A 98 0.39 4.72 11.65
CA ARG A 98 1.42 5.50 12.34
C ARG A 98 0.82 6.62 13.22
N MET A 99 -0.26 7.26 12.79
CA MET A 99 -0.95 8.29 13.58
C MET A 99 -1.59 7.65 14.82
N ALA A 100 -2.26 6.51 14.69
CA ALA A 100 -2.81 5.76 15.82
C ALA A 100 -1.73 5.36 16.83
N LEU A 101 -0.58 4.84 16.37
CA LEU A 101 0.57 4.56 17.22
C LEU A 101 1.01 5.79 18.02
N HIS A 102 1.11 6.95 17.36
CA HIS A 102 1.57 8.18 18.02
C HIS A 102 0.53 8.70 19.02
N ALA A 103 -0.76 8.67 18.68
CA ALA A 103 -1.84 9.09 19.56
C ALA A 103 -1.86 8.23 20.84
N ILE A 104 -1.81 6.91 20.72
CA ILE A 104 -1.73 5.98 21.86
C ILE A 104 -0.49 6.28 22.73
N LYS A 105 0.68 6.42 22.11
CA LYS A 105 1.91 6.72 22.86
C LYS A 105 1.92 8.10 23.51
N ALA A 106 1.19 9.06 22.95
CA ALA A 106 1.01 10.39 23.51
C ALA A 106 -0.09 10.45 24.61
N GLY A 107 -0.93 9.42 24.73
CA GLY A 107 -2.05 9.39 25.68
C GLY A 107 -3.26 10.22 25.19
N GLU A 108 -3.42 10.38 23.87
CA GLU A 108 -4.53 11.11 23.25
C GLU A 108 -5.73 10.22 22.90
N GLY A 109 -5.72 8.97 23.28
CA GLY A 109 -6.79 8.00 23.08
C GLY A 109 -6.26 6.57 23.14
N ASP A 110 -7.18 5.63 23.16
CA ASP A 110 -6.90 4.21 23.34
C ASP A 110 -7.31 3.35 22.14
N VAL A 111 -8.28 3.78 21.33
CA VAL A 111 -8.84 2.96 20.23
C VAL A 111 -9.00 3.75 18.94
N PHE A 112 -8.41 3.26 17.87
CA PHE A 112 -8.42 3.92 16.56
C PHE A 112 -8.77 2.94 15.45
N ILE A 113 -9.56 3.39 14.47
CA ILE A 113 -9.72 2.71 13.19
C ILE A 113 -8.74 3.32 12.20
N SER A 114 -7.78 2.51 11.75
CA SER A 114 -6.88 2.84 10.64
C SER A 114 -7.37 2.13 9.39
N ALA A 115 -7.99 2.85 8.47
CA ALA A 115 -8.55 2.27 7.26
C ALA A 115 -7.94 2.90 6.01
N GLY A 116 -8.17 2.29 4.86
CA GLY A 116 -7.74 2.83 3.58
C GLY A 116 -8.61 2.38 2.43
N VAL A 117 -8.76 3.25 1.45
CA VAL A 117 -9.56 3.00 0.25
C VAL A 117 -8.93 3.65 -0.98
N GLU A 118 -9.08 3.00 -2.11
CA GLU A 118 -8.94 3.63 -3.42
C GLU A 118 -9.88 2.95 -4.39
N MET A 119 -10.69 3.76 -5.07
CA MET A 119 -11.58 3.31 -6.13
C MET A 119 -11.21 4.03 -7.43
N VAL A 120 -10.15 3.50 -8.10
CA VAL A 120 -9.64 4.11 -9.35
C VAL A 120 -10.71 4.12 -10.44
N SER A 121 -11.58 3.12 -10.45
CA SER A 121 -12.76 3.09 -11.35
C SER A 121 -13.66 4.33 -11.21
N ARG A 122 -13.68 4.97 -10.03
CA ARG A 122 -14.51 6.15 -9.74
C ARG A 122 -13.80 7.48 -9.99
N PHE A 123 -12.54 7.47 -10.44
CA PHE A 123 -11.80 8.70 -10.77
C PHE A 123 -12.47 9.53 -11.88
N THR A 124 -13.32 8.92 -12.70
CA THR A 124 -14.18 9.64 -13.64
C THR A 124 -15.17 10.60 -12.97
N LYS A 125 -15.40 10.45 -11.67
CA LYS A 125 -16.20 11.35 -10.83
C LYS A 125 -15.36 12.43 -10.14
N GLY A 126 -14.07 12.51 -10.46
CA GLY A 126 -13.09 13.45 -9.91
C GLY A 126 -12.11 12.79 -8.94
N ASN A 127 -10.89 13.26 -8.98
CA ASN A 127 -9.82 12.94 -8.04
C ASN A 127 -8.93 14.17 -7.89
N SER A 128 -7.93 14.17 -7.01
CA SER A 128 -7.08 15.33 -6.74
C SER A 128 -6.25 15.78 -7.94
N ASP A 129 -6.00 14.89 -8.92
CA ASP A 129 -5.17 15.17 -10.09
C ASP A 129 -5.99 15.35 -11.38
N SER A 130 -7.35 15.43 -11.28
CA SER A 130 -8.23 15.41 -12.46
C SER A 130 -8.47 16.77 -13.11
N LEU A 131 -8.10 17.86 -12.45
CA LEU A 131 -8.34 19.20 -12.98
C LEU A 131 -7.12 19.71 -13.76
N PRO A 132 -7.32 20.32 -14.94
CA PRO A 132 -6.25 20.94 -15.69
C PRO A 132 -5.68 22.17 -14.94
N ASP A 133 -4.46 22.54 -15.28
CA ASP A 133 -3.80 23.78 -14.82
C ASP A 133 -3.66 23.90 -13.28
N THR A 134 -3.61 22.74 -12.58
CA THR A 134 -3.43 22.71 -11.12
C THR A 134 -1.98 22.56 -10.69
N HIS A 135 -1.07 22.20 -11.61
CA HIS A 135 0.36 22.12 -11.30
C HIS A 135 0.94 23.53 -11.09
N ASN A 136 1.84 23.64 -10.12
CA ASN A 136 2.52 24.90 -9.86
C ASN A 136 3.51 25.21 -11.00
N PRO A 137 3.39 26.37 -11.69
CA PRO A 137 4.28 26.74 -12.78
C PRO A 137 5.78 26.75 -12.42
N PHE A 138 6.11 26.79 -11.14
CA PHE A 138 7.47 26.63 -10.64
C PHE A 138 8.16 25.36 -11.13
N PHE A 139 7.39 24.30 -11.40
CA PHE A 139 7.93 23.01 -11.86
C PHE A 139 7.84 22.80 -13.37
N ALA A 140 7.36 23.79 -14.14
CA ALA A 140 7.12 23.64 -15.60
C ALA A 140 8.37 23.22 -16.38
N GLU A 141 9.57 23.75 -16.06
CA GLU A 141 10.81 23.37 -16.70
C GLU A 141 11.23 21.92 -16.33
N ALA A 142 10.93 21.50 -15.11
CA ALA A 142 11.20 20.14 -14.66
C ALA A 142 10.27 19.13 -15.36
N GLU A 143 9.00 19.44 -15.49
CA GLU A 143 8.01 18.63 -16.23
C GLU A 143 8.40 18.52 -17.73
N ALA A 144 8.79 19.64 -18.34
CA ALA A 144 9.24 19.67 -19.74
C ALA A 144 10.47 18.76 -19.95
N ARG A 145 11.46 18.82 -19.05
CA ARG A 145 12.64 17.94 -19.05
C ARG A 145 12.26 16.46 -18.93
N THR A 146 11.32 16.12 -18.01
CA THR A 146 10.81 14.75 -17.87
C THR A 146 10.16 14.29 -19.18
N ALA A 147 9.33 15.12 -19.80
CA ALA A 147 8.66 14.81 -21.05
C ALA A 147 9.64 14.59 -22.21
N GLU A 148 10.72 15.40 -22.28
CA GLU A 148 11.79 15.25 -23.29
C GLU A 148 12.54 13.91 -23.08
N VAL A 149 13.00 13.64 -21.85
CA VAL A 149 13.71 12.41 -21.49
C VAL A 149 12.87 11.17 -21.80
N ALA A 150 11.55 11.24 -21.60
CA ALA A 150 10.65 10.14 -21.88
C ALA A 150 10.57 9.75 -23.37
N GLN A 151 10.95 10.64 -24.29
CA GLN A 151 11.00 10.40 -25.75
C GLN A 151 12.38 9.97 -26.26
N GLN A 152 13.41 10.09 -25.43
CA GLN A 152 14.80 9.78 -25.81
C GLN A 152 15.16 8.35 -25.42
N GLU A 153 15.72 7.58 -26.37
CA GLU A 153 16.22 6.23 -26.09
C GLU A 153 17.54 6.26 -25.31
N GLY A 154 17.76 5.23 -24.50
CA GLY A 154 19.02 4.99 -23.79
C GLY A 154 19.33 5.97 -22.66
N THR A 155 18.40 6.84 -22.28
CA THR A 155 18.64 7.84 -21.22
C THR A 155 18.69 7.18 -19.84
N THR A 156 19.69 7.58 -19.04
CA THR A 156 19.81 7.21 -17.62
C THR A 156 19.53 8.43 -16.76
N TRP A 157 18.85 8.24 -15.64
CA TRP A 157 18.55 9.32 -14.70
C TRP A 157 19.81 9.97 -14.16
N HIS A 158 19.82 11.29 -14.16
CA HIS A 158 20.81 12.13 -13.52
C HIS A 158 20.11 13.05 -12.51
N ASP A 159 20.68 13.21 -11.33
CA ASP A 159 20.10 14.06 -10.31
C ASP A 159 20.14 15.54 -10.71
N PRO A 160 18.99 16.18 -10.99
CA PRO A 160 18.96 17.56 -11.46
C PRO A 160 19.51 18.56 -10.42
N ARG A 161 19.51 18.19 -9.13
CA ARG A 161 20.08 19.04 -8.08
C ARG A 161 21.58 19.27 -8.23
N LYS A 162 22.29 18.33 -8.84
CA LYS A 162 23.73 18.48 -9.14
C LYS A 162 24.03 19.60 -10.12
N ASP A 163 23.04 19.92 -10.97
CA ASP A 163 23.11 20.99 -11.96
C ASP A 163 22.38 22.25 -11.48
N GLY A 164 21.95 22.31 -10.21
CA GLY A 164 21.22 23.43 -9.66
C GLY A 164 19.76 23.51 -10.10
N LEU A 165 19.23 22.46 -10.73
CA LEU A 165 17.88 22.39 -11.26
C LEU A 165 16.90 21.79 -10.23
N VAL A 166 15.61 22.08 -10.44
CA VAL A 166 14.52 21.53 -9.61
C VAL A 166 14.10 20.17 -10.15
N PRO A 167 13.93 19.13 -9.29
CA PRO A 167 13.33 17.87 -9.70
C PRO A 167 11.85 18.03 -10.04
N ASP A 168 11.34 17.17 -10.92
CA ASP A 168 9.93 17.12 -11.29
C ASP A 168 9.08 16.52 -10.15
N ALA A 169 8.34 17.38 -9.42
CA ALA A 169 7.47 16.96 -8.31
C ALA A 169 6.19 16.26 -8.79
N TYR A 170 5.80 16.48 -10.06
CA TYR A 170 4.58 15.92 -10.66
C TYR A 170 4.85 14.74 -11.57
N ILE A 171 6.07 14.23 -11.58
CA ILE A 171 6.47 13.10 -12.43
C ILE A 171 5.56 11.90 -12.29
N ALA A 172 5.12 11.34 -13.43
CA ALA A 172 4.31 10.13 -13.45
C ALA A 172 5.10 8.92 -12.92
N MET A 173 4.44 8.06 -12.13
CA MET A 173 5.09 6.94 -11.43
C MET A 173 5.79 5.96 -12.37
N GLY A 174 5.25 5.71 -13.57
CA GLY A 174 5.92 4.88 -14.58
C GLY A 174 7.24 5.48 -15.06
N GLN A 175 7.35 6.80 -15.17
CA GLN A 175 8.60 7.46 -15.52
C GLN A 175 9.66 7.31 -14.42
N THR A 176 9.26 7.36 -13.14
CA THR A 176 10.16 7.11 -12.01
C THR A 176 10.69 5.67 -12.01
N ALA A 177 9.85 4.71 -12.37
CA ALA A 177 10.22 3.30 -12.49
C ALA A 177 11.27 3.09 -13.59
N GLU A 178 11.06 3.71 -14.78
CA GLU A 178 12.03 3.68 -15.88
C GLU A 178 13.36 4.33 -15.49
N ASN A 179 13.32 5.48 -14.82
CA ASN A 179 14.53 6.16 -14.31
C ASN A 179 15.30 5.23 -13.37
N LEU A 180 14.60 4.63 -12.41
CA LEU A 180 15.23 3.82 -11.38
C LEU A 180 15.80 2.52 -11.94
N ALA A 181 15.08 1.82 -12.83
CA ALA A 181 15.56 0.59 -13.46
C ALA A 181 16.89 0.82 -14.16
N ARG A 182 16.97 1.85 -15.00
CA ARG A 182 18.20 2.18 -15.75
C ARG A 182 19.33 2.62 -14.84
N TRP A 183 19.04 3.50 -13.88
CA TRP A 183 20.04 4.02 -12.95
C TRP A 183 20.64 2.93 -12.06
N LYS A 184 19.82 1.96 -11.61
CA LYS A 184 20.26 0.83 -10.78
C LYS A 184 20.68 -0.41 -11.57
N GLY A 185 20.66 -0.35 -12.90
CA GLY A 185 21.04 -1.48 -13.75
C GLY A 185 20.13 -2.69 -13.65
N VAL A 186 18.83 -2.45 -13.35
CA VAL A 186 17.81 -3.52 -13.32
C VAL A 186 17.40 -3.80 -14.75
N THR A 187 17.56 -5.04 -15.19
CA THR A 187 17.23 -5.44 -16.57
C THR A 187 15.73 -5.75 -16.73
N ARG A 188 15.27 -5.74 -17.98
CA ARG A 188 13.93 -6.20 -18.33
C ARG A 188 13.71 -7.65 -17.86
N GLN A 189 14.71 -8.50 -17.99
CA GLN A 189 14.64 -9.88 -17.55
C GLN A 189 14.47 -9.99 -16.03
N ASP A 190 15.28 -9.28 -15.24
CA ASP A 190 15.12 -9.24 -13.77
C ASP A 190 13.68 -8.91 -13.38
N MET A 191 13.09 -7.88 -14.04
CA MET A 191 11.75 -7.42 -13.73
C MET A 191 10.66 -8.42 -14.14
N ASP A 192 10.80 -9.04 -15.30
CA ASP A 192 9.86 -10.06 -15.78
C ASP A 192 9.91 -11.31 -14.89
N GLU A 193 11.11 -11.77 -14.48
CA GLU A 193 11.29 -12.86 -13.52
C GLU A 193 10.64 -12.56 -12.16
N PHE A 194 10.79 -11.32 -11.69
CA PHE A 194 10.14 -10.89 -10.44
C PHE A 194 8.62 -10.86 -10.57
N GLY A 195 8.09 -10.36 -11.68
CA GLY A 195 6.65 -10.36 -11.96
C GLY A 195 6.05 -11.77 -12.04
N VAL A 196 6.74 -12.70 -12.70
CA VAL A 196 6.37 -14.11 -12.76
C VAL A 196 6.40 -14.73 -11.37
N ARG A 197 7.44 -14.44 -10.56
CA ARG A 197 7.53 -14.89 -9.16
C ARG A 197 6.32 -14.43 -8.35
N SER A 198 5.95 -13.15 -8.44
CA SER A 198 4.79 -12.59 -7.72
C SER A 198 3.50 -13.34 -8.08
N GLN A 199 3.25 -13.58 -9.36
CA GLN A 199 2.07 -14.31 -9.84
C GLN A 199 2.05 -15.77 -9.36
N ASN A 200 3.18 -16.48 -9.46
CA ASN A 200 3.27 -17.89 -9.07
C ASN A 200 3.10 -18.08 -7.56
N LEU A 201 3.67 -17.19 -6.74
CA LEU A 201 3.46 -17.20 -5.28
C LEU A 201 2.01 -16.88 -4.91
N ALA A 202 1.37 -15.93 -5.62
CA ALA A 202 -0.05 -15.64 -5.40
C ALA A 202 -0.94 -16.82 -5.81
N GLU A 203 -0.63 -17.53 -6.89
CA GLU A 203 -1.33 -18.75 -7.29
C GLU A 203 -1.19 -19.86 -6.23
N GLU A 204 0.01 -20.05 -5.70
CA GLU A 204 0.25 -21.01 -4.61
C GLU A 204 -0.52 -20.62 -3.34
N ALA A 205 -0.51 -19.34 -2.98
CA ALA A 205 -1.24 -18.82 -1.84
C ALA A 205 -2.78 -18.94 -2.00
N ILE A 206 -3.30 -18.94 -3.23
CA ILE A 206 -4.70 -19.28 -3.50
C ILE A 206 -4.94 -20.79 -3.25
N LYS A 207 -4.05 -21.65 -3.76
CA LYS A 207 -4.21 -23.11 -3.63
C LYS A 207 -4.13 -23.61 -2.19
N ASN A 208 -3.31 -22.97 -1.35
CA ASN A 208 -3.14 -23.33 0.06
C ASN A 208 -4.11 -22.62 1.01
N GLY A 209 -5.03 -21.79 0.47
CA GLY A 209 -6.06 -21.10 1.25
C GLY A 209 -5.57 -19.87 2.02
N PHE A 210 -4.36 -19.38 1.75
CA PHE A 210 -3.82 -18.20 2.45
C PHE A 210 -4.69 -16.95 2.25
N TRP A 211 -5.07 -16.63 1.01
CA TRP A 211 -5.84 -15.42 0.73
C TRP A 211 -7.27 -15.45 1.30
N GLU A 212 -7.84 -16.63 1.52
CA GLU A 212 -9.15 -16.78 2.14
C GLU A 212 -9.18 -16.33 3.62
N ARG A 213 -8.01 -16.27 4.27
CA ARG A 213 -7.87 -15.83 5.67
C ARG A 213 -8.13 -14.34 5.85
N GLU A 214 -7.85 -13.53 4.83
CA GLU A 214 -7.90 -12.07 4.95
C GLU A 214 -9.01 -11.40 4.11
N ILE A 215 -9.48 -12.05 3.05
CA ILE A 215 -10.51 -11.48 2.18
C ILE A 215 -11.88 -11.56 2.86
N THR A 216 -12.50 -10.40 3.04
CA THR A 216 -13.90 -10.28 3.42
C THR A 216 -14.73 -10.24 2.14
N PRO A 217 -15.63 -11.20 1.90
CA PRO A 217 -16.52 -11.15 0.73
C PRO A 217 -17.39 -9.89 0.74
N VAL A 218 -17.58 -9.31 -0.44
CA VAL A 218 -18.39 -8.09 -0.64
C VAL A 218 -19.58 -8.43 -1.52
N THR A 219 -20.79 -8.09 -1.04
CA THR A 219 -22.01 -8.24 -1.83
C THR A 219 -22.28 -6.97 -2.65
N LEU A 220 -22.36 -7.11 -3.95
CA LEU A 220 -22.67 -6.03 -4.88
C LEU A 220 -24.17 -5.66 -4.84
N PRO A 221 -24.59 -4.49 -5.37
CA PRO A 221 -26.00 -4.09 -5.39
C PRO A 221 -26.95 -5.05 -6.11
N ASP A 222 -26.43 -5.84 -7.06
CA ASP A 222 -27.20 -6.87 -7.78
C ASP A 222 -27.28 -8.21 -7.04
N GLY A 223 -26.72 -8.31 -5.84
CA GLY A 223 -26.66 -9.53 -5.05
C GLY A 223 -25.47 -10.45 -5.35
N THR A 224 -24.63 -10.12 -6.32
CA THR A 224 -23.40 -10.88 -6.61
C THR A 224 -22.43 -10.79 -5.45
N VAL A 225 -21.87 -11.92 -5.01
CA VAL A 225 -20.84 -11.97 -3.97
C VAL A 225 -19.46 -12.06 -4.61
N VAL A 226 -18.61 -11.06 -4.36
CA VAL A 226 -17.20 -11.04 -4.77
C VAL A 226 -16.34 -11.46 -3.58
N SER A 227 -15.58 -12.56 -3.75
CA SER A 227 -14.77 -13.17 -2.68
C SER A 227 -13.32 -13.45 -3.09
N LYS A 228 -12.90 -12.99 -4.27
CA LYS A 228 -11.55 -13.22 -4.82
C LYS A 228 -11.00 -11.95 -5.46
N ASP A 229 -9.68 -11.80 -5.41
CA ASP A 229 -8.98 -10.75 -6.13
C ASP A 229 -9.03 -11.00 -7.64
N ASP A 230 -9.20 -9.94 -8.45
CA ASP A 230 -9.27 -10.02 -9.92
C ASP A 230 -7.90 -10.20 -10.59
N GLY A 231 -6.83 -9.91 -9.86
CA GLY A 231 -5.48 -9.77 -10.42
C GLY A 231 -4.75 -11.07 -10.70
N PRO A 232 -4.76 -12.06 -9.78
CA PRO A 232 -3.96 -13.28 -9.91
C PRO A 232 -4.31 -14.09 -11.17
N ARG A 233 -3.27 -14.59 -11.83
CA ARG A 233 -3.39 -15.40 -13.06
C ARG A 233 -2.64 -16.70 -12.87
N ALA A 234 -3.31 -17.81 -13.12
CA ALA A 234 -2.70 -19.13 -13.05
C ALA A 234 -1.74 -19.37 -14.22
N GLY A 235 -0.64 -20.08 -13.94
CA GLY A 235 0.28 -20.58 -14.95
C GLY A 235 1.08 -19.50 -15.68
N VAL A 236 1.37 -18.37 -15.06
CA VAL A 236 2.21 -17.32 -15.65
C VAL A 236 3.64 -17.81 -15.80
N THR A 237 4.20 -17.67 -17.01
CA THR A 237 5.57 -18.07 -17.35
C THR A 237 6.39 -16.89 -17.84
N LEU A 238 7.71 -17.00 -17.75
CA LEU A 238 8.64 -15.97 -18.23
C LEU A 238 8.46 -15.76 -19.76
N GLU A 239 8.34 -16.83 -20.54
CA GLU A 239 8.09 -16.75 -21.98
C GLU A 239 6.81 -15.97 -22.30
N GLY A 240 5.75 -16.18 -21.51
CA GLY A 240 4.46 -15.50 -21.69
C GLY A 240 4.51 -14.00 -21.46
N VAL A 241 5.42 -13.52 -20.60
CA VAL A 241 5.52 -12.07 -20.29
C VAL A 241 6.62 -11.34 -21.08
N GLN A 242 7.64 -12.05 -21.59
CA GLN A 242 8.74 -11.45 -22.37
C GLN A 242 8.26 -10.72 -23.62
N GLY A 243 7.16 -11.17 -24.26
CA GLY A 243 6.56 -10.55 -25.44
C GLY A 243 5.77 -9.27 -25.18
N LEU A 244 5.57 -8.88 -23.92
CA LEU A 244 4.80 -7.68 -23.57
C LEU A 244 5.56 -6.39 -23.94
N LYS A 245 4.79 -5.42 -24.50
CA LYS A 245 5.36 -4.13 -24.91
C LYS A 245 5.58 -3.20 -23.73
N PRO A 246 6.61 -2.32 -23.78
CA PRO A 246 6.77 -1.22 -22.84
C PRO A 246 5.52 -0.33 -22.78
N VAL A 247 5.24 0.23 -21.59
CA VAL A 247 4.05 1.05 -21.35
C VAL A 247 4.37 2.55 -21.32
N PHE A 248 5.55 2.93 -20.82
CA PHE A 248 5.84 4.34 -20.48
C PHE A 248 6.83 5.03 -21.40
N ARG A 249 7.74 4.29 -22.02
CA ARG A 249 8.76 4.82 -22.96
C ARG A 249 8.87 3.94 -24.20
N PRO A 250 9.29 4.46 -25.35
CA PRO A 250 9.47 3.66 -26.57
C PRO A 250 10.41 2.46 -26.39
N ASP A 251 11.53 2.68 -25.70
CA ASP A 251 12.55 1.69 -25.34
C ASP A 251 12.44 1.24 -23.87
N GLY A 252 11.25 1.41 -23.26
CA GLY A 252 11.00 1.18 -21.85
C GLY A 252 11.20 -0.26 -21.42
N LEU A 253 11.39 -0.44 -20.12
CA LEU A 253 11.57 -1.74 -19.46
C LEU A 253 10.31 -2.18 -18.70
N VAL A 254 9.45 -1.23 -18.31
CA VAL A 254 8.22 -1.48 -17.55
C VAL A 254 7.10 -1.93 -18.49
N THR A 255 6.47 -3.05 -18.14
CA THR A 255 5.36 -3.65 -18.89
C THR A 255 4.22 -4.04 -17.95
N ALA A 256 3.08 -4.42 -18.52
CA ALA A 256 1.96 -4.95 -17.75
C ALA A 256 2.27 -6.28 -17.02
N GLY A 257 3.40 -6.94 -17.29
CA GLY A 257 3.84 -8.16 -16.62
C GLY A 257 4.73 -7.91 -15.40
N ASN A 258 5.28 -6.70 -15.25
CA ASN A 258 6.24 -6.37 -14.20
C ASN A 258 5.90 -5.11 -13.40
N CYS A 259 4.64 -4.65 -13.48
CA CYS A 259 4.09 -3.59 -12.63
C CYS A 259 2.67 -3.95 -12.15
N CYS A 260 2.23 -3.33 -11.06
CA CYS A 260 0.86 -3.49 -10.59
C CYS A 260 -0.14 -2.85 -11.56
N PRO A 261 -1.35 -3.43 -11.70
CA PRO A 261 -2.44 -2.77 -12.41
C PRO A 261 -3.05 -1.63 -11.57
N LEU A 262 -3.93 -0.82 -12.19
CA LEU A 262 -4.81 0.09 -11.45
C LEU A 262 -5.96 -0.70 -10.82
N ASN A 263 -6.27 -0.40 -9.57
CA ASN A 263 -7.15 -1.23 -8.76
C ASN A 263 -8.15 -0.44 -7.90
N ASP A 264 -9.19 -1.17 -7.48
CA ASP A 264 -10.22 -0.76 -6.54
C ASP A 264 -10.15 -1.64 -5.30
N GLY A 265 -10.32 -1.07 -4.09
CA GLY A 265 -10.35 -1.86 -2.87
C GLY A 265 -10.32 -1.02 -1.60
N ALA A 266 -10.64 -1.66 -0.47
CA ALA A 266 -10.59 -1.07 0.86
C ALA A 266 -10.05 -2.07 1.88
N ALA A 267 -9.39 -1.56 2.94
CA ALA A 267 -8.92 -2.34 4.08
C ALA A 267 -9.04 -1.55 5.38
N ALA A 268 -9.12 -2.25 6.50
CA ALA A 268 -9.21 -1.66 7.82
C ALA A 268 -8.39 -2.44 8.83
N VAL A 269 -7.82 -1.74 9.79
CA VAL A 269 -7.05 -2.23 10.92
C VAL A 269 -7.60 -1.57 12.19
N VAL A 270 -7.98 -2.35 13.18
CA VAL A 270 -8.37 -1.84 14.51
C VAL A 270 -7.14 -1.87 15.39
N ILE A 271 -6.72 -0.69 15.85
CA ILE A 271 -5.53 -0.46 16.66
C ILE A 271 -5.96 0.08 18.02
N MET A 272 -5.43 -0.47 19.10
CA MET A 272 -5.71 0.04 20.43
C MET A 272 -4.48 -0.01 21.35
N SER A 273 -4.59 0.61 22.52
CA SER A 273 -3.58 0.44 23.56
C SER A 273 -3.59 -1.01 24.07
N ASP A 274 -2.42 -1.53 24.44
CA ASP A 274 -2.29 -2.86 25.07
C ASP A 274 -3.08 -2.94 26.40
N THR A 275 -3.24 -1.80 27.08
CA THR A 275 -4.05 -1.68 28.29
C THR A 275 -5.52 -1.91 27.96
N LYS A 276 -6.06 -1.22 26.93
CA LYS A 276 -7.47 -1.37 26.53
C LYS A 276 -7.74 -2.78 26.00
N ALA A 277 -6.83 -3.34 25.22
CA ALA A 277 -6.98 -4.74 24.74
C ALA A 277 -7.07 -5.72 25.91
N ARG A 278 -6.27 -5.54 26.94
CA ARG A 278 -6.32 -6.37 28.16
C ARG A 278 -7.60 -6.17 28.95
N GLU A 279 -8.08 -4.92 29.09
CA GLU A 279 -9.37 -4.63 29.75
C GLU A 279 -10.55 -5.31 29.06
N LEU A 280 -10.53 -5.37 27.73
CA LEU A 280 -11.57 -6.03 26.94
C LEU A 280 -11.38 -7.55 26.83
N GLY A 281 -10.29 -8.11 27.37
CA GLY A 281 -9.95 -9.53 27.27
C GLY A 281 -9.58 -9.98 25.85
N LEU A 282 -9.17 -9.04 24.98
CA LEU A 282 -8.78 -9.33 23.61
C LEU A 282 -7.34 -9.84 23.57
N THR A 283 -7.08 -10.80 22.69
CA THR A 283 -5.72 -11.26 22.34
C THR A 283 -5.25 -10.49 21.12
N PRO A 284 -4.25 -9.61 21.24
CA PRO A 284 -3.75 -8.87 20.09
C PRO A 284 -3.09 -9.79 19.05
N LEU A 285 -3.27 -9.47 17.77
CA LEU A 285 -2.63 -10.17 16.65
C LEU A 285 -1.14 -9.80 16.56
N ALA A 286 -0.85 -8.50 16.69
CA ALA A 286 0.50 -7.97 16.61
C ALA A 286 0.62 -6.66 17.39
N ARG A 287 1.85 -6.24 17.71
CA ARG A 287 2.15 -4.88 18.14
C ARG A 287 2.92 -4.12 17.07
N ILE A 288 2.69 -2.82 17.00
CA ILE A 288 3.47 -1.91 16.17
C ILE A 288 4.73 -1.52 16.95
N VAL A 289 5.89 -2.02 16.51
CA VAL A 289 7.17 -1.77 17.19
C VAL A 289 7.69 -0.38 16.84
N SER A 290 7.73 -0.06 15.56
CA SER A 290 8.27 1.22 15.08
C SER A 290 7.77 1.55 13.68
N THR A 291 7.99 2.81 13.29
CA THR A 291 7.73 3.27 11.90
C THR A 291 8.88 4.13 11.39
N GLY A 292 9.07 4.20 10.07
CA GLY A 292 10.00 5.08 9.39
C GLY A 292 9.34 5.81 8.23
N VAL A 293 9.77 7.04 7.96
CA VAL A 293 9.33 7.85 6.81
C VAL A 293 10.54 8.55 6.24
N SER A 294 10.76 8.43 4.94
CA SER A 294 11.88 9.03 4.23
C SER A 294 11.42 9.98 3.13
N GLY A 295 12.31 10.86 2.72
CA GLY A 295 12.14 11.73 1.54
C GLY A 295 13.38 11.65 0.64
N LEU A 296 13.15 11.70 -0.68
CA LEU A 296 14.20 11.67 -1.71
C LEU A 296 13.70 12.39 -2.97
N SER A 297 14.51 12.41 -4.04
CA SER A 297 14.04 12.98 -5.30
C SER A 297 12.76 12.31 -5.79
N PRO A 298 11.71 13.06 -6.16
CA PRO A 298 10.49 12.52 -6.75
C PRO A 298 10.76 11.61 -7.95
N GLU A 299 11.78 11.93 -8.73
CA GLU A 299 12.13 11.26 -9.98
C GLU A 299 12.66 9.82 -9.82
N ILE A 300 12.99 9.43 -8.56
CA ILE A 300 13.43 8.07 -8.17
C ILE A 300 12.73 7.59 -6.90
N MET A 301 11.46 7.95 -6.71
CA MET A 301 10.68 7.66 -5.51
C MET A 301 10.72 6.18 -5.10
N GLY A 302 10.96 5.28 -6.05
CA GLY A 302 10.99 3.83 -5.82
C GLY A 302 12.04 3.35 -4.81
N LEU A 303 13.06 4.17 -4.49
CA LEU A 303 14.05 3.88 -3.42
C LEU A 303 13.63 4.38 -2.03
N GLY A 304 12.49 5.05 -1.90
CA GLY A 304 11.97 5.49 -0.61
C GLY A 304 11.93 4.39 0.45
N PRO A 305 11.57 3.12 0.12
CA PRO A 305 11.59 2.01 1.06
C PRO A 305 12.90 1.81 1.81
N VAL A 306 14.04 2.08 1.18
CA VAL A 306 15.38 1.78 1.75
C VAL A 306 15.60 2.57 3.03
N GLU A 307 15.60 3.90 2.95
CA GLU A 307 15.84 4.76 4.13
C GLU A 307 14.69 4.65 5.14
N ALA A 308 13.42 4.52 4.68
CA ALA A 308 12.28 4.36 5.58
C ALA A 308 12.42 3.09 6.43
N SER A 309 12.82 1.97 5.82
CA SER A 309 13.06 0.69 6.51
C SER A 309 14.23 0.78 7.48
N GLN A 310 15.34 1.40 7.06
CA GLN A 310 16.48 1.61 7.94
C GLN A 310 16.12 2.47 9.15
N GLN A 311 15.28 3.50 8.99
CA GLN A 311 14.79 4.31 10.11
C GLN A 311 13.91 3.48 11.06
N ALA A 312 12.99 2.68 10.52
CA ALA A 312 12.11 1.83 11.32
C ALA A 312 12.93 0.80 12.12
N LEU A 313 13.87 0.11 11.48
CA LEU A 313 14.76 -0.84 12.13
C LEU A 313 15.60 -0.20 13.23
N ARG A 314 16.23 0.95 12.97
CA ARG A 314 16.98 1.70 14.02
C ARG A 314 16.12 2.06 15.22
N ARG A 315 14.88 2.49 15.01
CA ARG A 315 13.93 2.82 16.09
C ARG A 315 13.46 1.60 16.86
N ALA A 316 13.37 0.45 16.20
CA ALA A 316 13.06 -0.84 16.82
C ALA A 316 14.24 -1.41 17.61
N GLY A 317 15.47 -0.94 17.38
CA GLY A 317 16.69 -1.56 17.90
C GLY A 317 16.99 -2.90 17.23
N LEU A 318 16.51 -3.10 16.00
CA LEU A 318 16.65 -4.32 15.21
C LEU A 318 17.51 -4.07 13.96
N SER A 319 18.06 -5.14 13.43
CA SER A 319 18.68 -5.23 12.11
C SER A 319 17.77 -5.94 11.12
N ILE A 320 18.13 -5.94 9.84
CA ILE A 320 17.36 -6.68 8.83
C ILE A 320 17.44 -8.22 9.04
N ASP A 321 18.50 -8.69 9.66
CA ASP A 321 18.69 -10.12 9.97
C ASP A 321 17.69 -10.61 11.02
N ASP A 322 17.23 -9.73 11.92
CA ASP A 322 16.24 -10.02 12.96
C ASP A 322 14.81 -10.10 12.40
N ILE A 323 14.59 -9.66 11.16
CA ILE A 323 13.29 -9.70 10.50
C ILE A 323 13.07 -11.06 9.83
N ASP A 324 11.98 -11.71 10.16
CA ASP A 324 11.62 -13.01 9.61
C ASP A 324 10.98 -12.91 8.24
N LEU A 325 10.01 -12.01 8.05
CA LEU A 325 9.29 -11.80 6.80
C LEU A 325 9.21 -10.31 6.44
N VAL A 326 9.25 -10.02 5.15
CA VAL A 326 9.21 -8.66 4.62
C VAL A 326 8.13 -8.56 3.55
N GLU A 327 7.30 -7.52 3.65
CA GLU A 327 6.37 -7.08 2.61
C GLU A 327 6.86 -5.76 2.01
N ILE A 328 7.33 -5.77 0.77
CA ILE A 328 7.57 -4.55 -0.01
C ILE A 328 6.44 -4.41 -1.02
N ASN A 329 5.68 -3.31 -0.99
CA ASN A 329 4.64 -3.10 -2.00
C ASN A 329 5.24 -3.10 -3.41
N GLU A 330 4.67 -3.93 -4.30
CA GLU A 330 5.16 -4.14 -5.67
C GLU A 330 4.48 -3.17 -6.65
N ALA A 331 4.67 -1.87 -6.48
CA ALA A 331 4.17 -0.92 -7.48
C ALA A 331 4.81 -1.20 -8.85
N PHE A 332 6.12 -1.48 -8.86
CA PHE A 332 6.91 -1.87 -10.02
C PHE A 332 8.02 -2.83 -9.59
N ALA A 333 8.29 -3.88 -10.36
CA ALA A 333 9.49 -4.71 -10.15
C ALA A 333 10.76 -3.85 -10.19
N ALA A 334 10.77 -2.82 -11.04
CA ALA A 334 11.83 -1.81 -11.17
C ALA A 334 12.22 -1.14 -9.84
N GLN A 335 11.27 -1.02 -8.89
CA GLN A 335 11.54 -0.39 -7.59
C GLN A 335 11.76 -1.41 -6.46
N VAL A 336 11.09 -2.56 -6.50
CA VAL A 336 11.26 -3.60 -5.47
C VAL A 336 12.65 -4.20 -5.53
N ILE A 337 13.14 -4.49 -6.75
CA ILE A 337 14.43 -5.15 -6.96
C ILE A 337 15.59 -4.35 -6.34
N PRO A 338 15.80 -3.06 -6.66
CA PRO A 338 16.87 -2.31 -6.00
C PRO A 338 16.61 -2.11 -4.51
N SER A 339 15.34 -2.01 -4.07
CA SER A 339 15.01 -1.82 -2.65
C SER A 339 15.42 -3.03 -1.82
N TYR A 340 15.06 -4.26 -2.21
CA TYR A 340 15.46 -5.44 -1.43
C TYR A 340 16.97 -5.72 -1.52
N ARG A 341 17.59 -5.42 -2.68
CA ARG A 341 19.06 -5.55 -2.85
C ARG A 341 19.82 -4.57 -1.94
N ASP A 342 19.41 -3.30 -1.92
CA ASP A 342 20.07 -2.27 -1.10
C ASP A 342 19.83 -2.51 0.42
N LEU A 343 18.73 -3.16 0.81
CA LEU A 343 18.43 -3.55 2.18
C LEU A 343 19.05 -4.89 2.60
N GLY A 344 19.58 -5.68 1.65
CA GLY A 344 20.11 -7.01 1.92
C GLY A 344 19.04 -8.06 2.27
N ILE A 345 17.80 -7.89 1.76
CA ILE A 345 16.69 -8.81 2.04
C ILE A 345 16.79 -10.03 1.12
N PRO A 346 16.86 -11.25 1.67
CA PRO A 346 16.80 -12.49 0.88
C PRO A 346 15.40 -12.67 0.26
N LEU A 347 15.33 -13.17 -0.98
CA LEU A 347 14.06 -13.36 -1.69
C LEU A 347 13.10 -14.32 -1.00
N GLU A 348 13.62 -15.29 -0.25
CA GLU A 348 12.82 -16.25 0.53
C GLU A 348 12.07 -15.62 1.70
N LYS A 349 12.47 -14.43 2.15
CA LYS A 349 11.75 -13.64 3.16
C LYS A 349 10.79 -12.61 2.56
N LEU A 350 10.91 -12.32 1.25
CA LEU A 350 10.22 -11.22 0.59
C LEU A 350 8.92 -11.67 -0.07
N ASN A 351 7.79 -11.03 0.28
CA ASN A 351 6.48 -11.20 -0.37
C ASN A 351 6.17 -12.68 -0.64
N VAL A 352 6.23 -13.48 0.42
CA VAL A 352 6.22 -14.96 0.34
C VAL A 352 4.92 -15.55 -0.19
N ASN A 353 3.86 -14.76 -0.23
CA ASN A 353 2.55 -15.14 -0.77
C ASN A 353 2.19 -14.40 -2.08
N GLY A 354 3.19 -13.82 -2.75
CA GLY A 354 2.99 -12.89 -3.86
C GLY A 354 2.70 -11.48 -3.39
N GLY A 355 2.66 -10.53 -4.31
CA GLY A 355 2.47 -9.11 -3.97
C GLY A 355 1.61 -8.37 -5.00
N ALA A 356 1.72 -7.05 -5.02
CA ALA A 356 0.81 -6.18 -5.77
C ALA A 356 0.85 -6.35 -7.29
N ILE A 357 1.93 -6.86 -7.88
CA ILE A 357 1.96 -7.19 -9.31
C ILE A 357 0.89 -8.26 -9.61
N ALA A 358 0.70 -9.21 -8.69
CA ALA A 358 -0.32 -10.25 -8.82
C ALA A 358 -1.67 -9.80 -8.26
N VAL A 359 -1.75 -9.38 -6.99
CA VAL A 359 -3.03 -9.14 -6.32
C VAL A 359 -3.58 -7.73 -6.51
N GLY A 360 -2.72 -6.73 -6.77
CA GLY A 360 -3.13 -5.34 -7.01
C GLY A 360 -2.69 -4.33 -5.95
N HIS A 361 -2.82 -3.04 -6.30
CA HIS A 361 -2.38 -1.90 -5.50
C HIS A 361 -3.40 -0.74 -5.54
N PRO A 362 -4.54 -0.85 -4.83
CA PRO A 362 -5.36 0.33 -4.56
C PRO A 362 -4.59 1.26 -3.62
N PHE A 363 -4.25 2.46 -4.06
CA PHE A 363 -3.22 3.30 -3.39
C PHE A 363 -3.50 3.53 -1.91
N GLY A 364 -4.64 4.11 -1.57
CA GLY A 364 -5.00 4.40 -0.18
C GLY A 364 -5.22 3.16 0.69
N MET A 365 -5.66 2.05 0.10
CA MET A 365 -5.89 0.78 0.79
C MET A 365 -4.59 0.08 1.21
N THR A 366 -3.53 0.22 0.42
CA THR A 366 -2.41 -0.73 0.42
C THR A 366 -1.68 -0.82 1.76
N GLY A 367 -1.51 0.27 2.51
CA GLY A 367 -0.87 0.21 3.81
C GLY A 367 -1.58 -0.73 4.79
N ALA A 368 -2.89 -0.56 4.96
CA ALA A 368 -3.70 -1.43 5.81
C ALA A 368 -3.76 -2.88 5.27
N ARG A 369 -3.77 -3.04 3.94
CA ARG A 369 -3.77 -4.35 3.31
C ARG A 369 -2.48 -5.12 3.61
N ILE A 370 -1.31 -4.55 3.36
CA ILE A 370 -0.05 -5.25 3.59
C ILE A 370 0.22 -5.48 5.08
N THR A 371 -0.26 -4.60 5.97
CA THR A 371 -0.28 -4.86 7.43
C THR A 371 -1.02 -6.16 7.74
N GLY A 372 -2.23 -6.32 7.21
CA GLY A 372 -3.02 -7.56 7.38
C GLY A 372 -2.34 -8.78 6.76
N THR A 373 -1.80 -8.63 5.54
CA THR A 373 -1.08 -9.70 4.84
C THR A 373 0.17 -10.13 5.62
N LEU A 374 0.95 -9.18 6.14
CA LEU A 374 2.15 -9.48 6.92
C LEU A 374 1.82 -10.20 8.22
N ILE A 375 0.78 -9.77 8.96
CA ILE A 375 0.32 -10.46 10.17
C ILE A 375 -0.09 -11.89 9.83
N ASN A 376 -0.93 -12.09 8.81
CA ASN A 376 -1.35 -13.42 8.37
C ASN A 376 -0.17 -14.29 7.91
N SER A 377 0.84 -13.70 7.24
CA SER A 377 2.05 -14.40 6.82
C SER A 377 2.88 -14.85 8.03
N LEU A 378 3.06 -13.98 9.02
CA LEU A 378 3.78 -14.32 10.26
C LEU A 378 3.09 -15.46 11.01
N GLN A 379 1.75 -15.46 11.08
CA GLN A 379 0.97 -16.54 11.68
C GLN A 379 1.06 -17.83 10.87
N PHE A 380 0.91 -17.75 9.54
CA PHE A 380 0.89 -18.91 8.64
C PHE A 380 2.23 -19.66 8.62
N HIS A 381 3.33 -18.92 8.70
CA HIS A 381 4.71 -19.47 8.67
C HIS A 381 5.35 -19.61 10.05
N ASP A 382 4.59 -19.38 11.14
CA ASP A 382 5.09 -19.38 12.53
C ASP A 382 6.35 -18.53 12.71
N LYS A 383 6.24 -17.25 12.33
CA LYS A 383 7.30 -16.23 12.39
C LYS A 383 6.90 -15.11 13.36
N GLN A 384 7.87 -14.34 13.86
CA GLN A 384 7.64 -13.34 14.89
C GLN A 384 7.75 -11.89 14.40
N PHE A 385 8.85 -11.51 13.76
CA PHE A 385 9.09 -10.13 13.34
C PHE A 385 8.85 -9.93 11.86
N GLY A 386 8.09 -8.89 11.54
CA GLY A 386 7.80 -8.49 10.16
C GLY A 386 8.15 -7.04 9.88
N LEU A 387 8.61 -6.77 8.66
CA LEU A 387 8.82 -5.43 8.12
C LEU A 387 7.90 -5.24 6.91
N GLU A 388 7.08 -4.20 6.91
CA GLU A 388 6.40 -3.73 5.72
C GLU A 388 6.94 -2.38 5.28
N THR A 389 7.05 -2.19 3.96
CA THR A 389 7.52 -0.92 3.40
C THR A 389 6.98 -0.68 2.00
N MET A 390 6.95 0.59 1.61
CA MET A 390 6.49 0.99 0.28
C MET A 390 7.11 2.29 -0.19
N CYS A 391 7.26 2.39 -1.51
CA CYS A 391 7.54 3.65 -2.19
C CYS A 391 6.28 4.52 -2.22
N VAL A 392 6.48 5.83 -2.23
CA VAL A 392 5.39 6.81 -2.13
C VAL A 392 5.62 7.91 -3.15
N GLY A 393 4.58 8.26 -3.90
CA GLY A 393 4.61 9.36 -4.85
C GLY A 393 5.15 10.65 -4.25
N GLY A 394 5.72 11.51 -5.07
CA GLY A 394 6.37 12.74 -4.63
C GLY A 394 7.75 12.55 -4.00
N GLY A 395 8.37 11.36 -4.13
CA GLY A 395 9.71 11.11 -3.61
C GLY A 395 9.75 10.80 -2.12
N GLN A 396 8.99 9.80 -1.67
CA GLN A 396 8.94 9.39 -0.27
C GLN A 396 8.99 7.87 -0.13
N GLY A 397 9.23 7.41 1.08
CA GLY A 397 9.08 6.02 1.49
C GLY A 397 8.48 5.93 2.88
N MET A 398 7.81 4.83 3.17
CA MET A 398 7.29 4.55 4.50
C MET A 398 7.48 3.08 4.87
N ALA A 399 7.77 2.83 6.15
CA ALA A 399 7.99 1.48 6.68
C ALA A 399 7.39 1.34 8.08
N MET A 400 7.02 0.12 8.44
CA MET A 400 6.59 -0.27 9.77
C MET A 400 7.16 -1.63 10.14
N VAL A 401 7.66 -1.76 11.36
CA VAL A 401 8.06 -3.03 11.98
C VAL A 401 6.95 -3.46 12.93
N ILE A 402 6.52 -4.69 12.77
CA ILE A 402 5.53 -5.32 13.65
C ILE A 402 6.11 -6.58 14.30
N GLU A 403 5.59 -6.92 15.47
CA GLU A 403 5.84 -8.17 16.16
C GLU A 403 4.52 -8.93 16.32
N ARG A 404 4.46 -10.16 15.84
CA ARG A 404 3.32 -11.06 16.06
C ARG A 404 3.19 -11.41 17.54
N LEU A 405 1.97 -11.36 18.08
CA LEU A 405 1.66 -11.69 19.48
C LEU A 405 0.78 -12.95 19.62
N SER A 406 0.11 -13.40 18.55
CA SER A 406 -0.76 -14.59 18.57
C SER A 406 -0.67 -15.42 17.29
#